data_8917ec6cdddd07111f25e5c01a1e678d
#
_entry.id   8917ec6cdddd07111f25e5c01a1e678d
#
_cell.length_a   1.000
_cell.length_b   1.000
_cell.length_c   1.000
_cell.angle_alpha   90.00
_cell.angle_beta   90.00
_cell.angle_gamma   90.00
#
_symmetry.space_group_name_H-M   'P 1'
#
loop_
_entity.id
_entity.type
_entity.pdbx_description
1 polymer ?
#
loop_
_entity_poly.entity_id
_entity_poly.type
_entity_poly.pdbx_seq_one_letter_code
_entity_poly.pdbx_strand_id
1 'polypeptide(L)'
;IFFFYAKISTKPTIDFSLYWTAILVGFFFTIFVNANADLGFTSFSVDKISIFLNDLAYKSVAAGQTGPLADFKQDLKQELLQNKTSLDNGLNWLQDYFSEDMTLKTNPAEQRELLTEVEQALAQNTPEDKASAVIPLALKVRRKDCKRMLTRFNSSESFIKKYFSR
;
A
#
# COMPACT_ATOMS: atom_id res chain seq x y z
N ILE A 1 -2.36 -4.46 -17.15
CA ILE A 1 -2.94 -4.07 -15.84
C ILE A 1 -3.91 -5.15 -15.37
N PHE A 2 -4.86 -5.65 -16.22
CA PHE A 2 -5.83 -6.71 -15.87
C PHE A 2 -5.17 -8.04 -15.52
N PHE A 3 -4.08 -8.44 -16.18
CA PHE A 3 -3.36 -9.69 -15.89
C PHE A 3 -2.66 -9.68 -14.51
N PHE A 4 -2.33 -8.52 -13.96
CA PHE A 4 -1.74 -8.42 -12.64
C PHE A 4 -2.76 -8.62 -11.51
N TYR A 5 -4.01 -8.24 -11.73
CA TYR A 5 -5.08 -8.39 -10.74
C TYR A 5 -5.50 -9.86 -10.54
N ALA A 6 -5.53 -10.64 -11.62
CA ALA A 6 -5.88 -12.06 -11.58
C ALA A 6 -4.85 -12.93 -10.82
N LYS A 7 -3.60 -12.44 -10.65
CA LYS A 7 -2.53 -13.19 -9.98
C LYS A 7 -2.44 -12.93 -8.46
N ILE A 8 -3.20 -11.94 -7.95
CA ILE A 8 -3.19 -11.56 -6.53
C ILE A 8 -4.31 -12.25 -5.73
N SER A 9 -5.37 -12.72 -6.39
CA SER A 9 -6.46 -13.44 -5.75
C SER A 9 -6.14 -14.94 -5.68
N THR A 10 -6.01 -15.45 -4.47
CA THR A 10 -5.91 -16.89 -4.19
C THR A 10 -7.24 -17.57 -4.55
N LYS A 11 -7.31 -18.17 -5.72
CA LYS A 11 -8.46 -18.72 -6.47
C LYS A 11 -9.35 -17.62 -7.05
N PRO A 12 -9.06 -17.14 -8.27
CA PRO A 12 -10.07 -16.42 -9.03
C PRO A 12 -11.18 -17.41 -9.39
N THR A 13 -12.27 -17.38 -8.69
CA THR A 13 -13.54 -17.64 -9.35
C THR A 13 -13.63 -16.53 -10.39
N ILE A 14 -13.29 -16.86 -11.65
CA ILE A 14 -13.48 -15.96 -12.78
C ILE A 14 -14.99 -15.71 -12.80
N ASP A 15 -15.37 -14.59 -12.18
CA ASP A 15 -16.76 -14.17 -12.19
C ASP A 15 -17.05 -13.79 -13.64
N PHE A 16 -17.95 -14.57 -14.26
CA PHE A 16 -18.36 -14.39 -15.65
C PHE A 16 -18.83 -12.96 -15.92
N SER A 17 -19.34 -12.29 -14.88
CA SER A 17 -19.71 -10.89 -14.86
C SER A 17 -18.51 -9.95 -15.12
N LEU A 18 -17.35 -10.25 -14.59
CA LEU A 18 -16.13 -9.44 -14.75
C LEU A 18 -15.58 -9.54 -16.18
N TYR A 19 -15.72 -10.71 -16.80
CA TYR A 19 -15.35 -10.95 -18.20
C TYR A 19 -16.24 -10.15 -19.15
N TRP A 20 -17.56 -10.18 -18.94
CA TRP A 20 -18.51 -9.41 -19.72
C TRP A 20 -18.34 -7.90 -19.52
N THR A 21 -18.08 -7.46 -18.32
CA THR A 21 -17.80 -6.05 -18.03
C THR A 21 -16.55 -5.57 -18.77
N ALA A 22 -15.49 -6.36 -18.80
CA ALA A 22 -14.26 -6.02 -19.50
C ALA A 22 -14.47 -5.97 -21.03
N ILE A 23 -15.25 -6.90 -21.60
CA ILE A 23 -15.59 -6.90 -23.03
C ILE A 23 -16.47 -5.71 -23.38
N LEU A 24 -17.49 -5.41 -22.57
CA LEU A 24 -18.37 -4.26 -22.78
C LEU A 24 -17.60 -2.94 -22.71
N VAL A 25 -16.74 -2.77 -21.71
CA VAL A 25 -15.91 -1.56 -21.58
C VAL A 25 -14.97 -1.42 -22.79
N GLY A 26 -14.33 -2.50 -23.24
CA GLY A 26 -13.49 -2.49 -24.44
C GLY A 26 -14.25 -2.15 -25.71
N PHE A 27 -15.45 -2.73 -25.88
CA PHE A 27 -16.32 -2.51 -27.03
C PHE A 27 -16.85 -1.07 -27.06
N PHE A 28 -17.37 -0.55 -25.94
CA PHE A 28 -17.81 0.83 -25.83
C PHE A 28 -16.68 1.83 -26.03
N PHE A 29 -15.48 1.54 -25.53
CA PHE A 29 -14.31 2.37 -25.75
C PHE A 29 -13.96 2.44 -27.25
N THR A 30 -14.00 1.31 -27.94
CA THR A 30 -13.69 1.24 -29.39
C THR A 30 -14.74 2.00 -30.20
N ILE A 31 -16.02 1.86 -29.89
CA ILE A 31 -17.11 2.62 -30.56
C ILE A 31 -16.98 4.11 -30.27
N PHE A 32 -16.65 4.49 -29.04
CA PHE A 32 -16.51 5.88 -28.64
C PHE A 32 -15.32 6.56 -29.32
N VAL A 33 -14.19 5.88 -29.45
CA VAL A 33 -13.02 6.39 -30.15
C VAL A 33 -13.29 6.53 -31.65
N ASN A 34 -13.96 5.55 -32.28
CA ASN A 34 -14.30 5.60 -33.68
C ASN A 34 -15.40 6.65 -33.99
N ALA A 35 -16.40 6.78 -33.14
CA ALA A 35 -17.45 7.79 -33.31
C ALA A 35 -16.92 9.23 -33.19
N ASN A 36 -15.91 9.46 -32.37
CA ASN A 36 -15.26 10.78 -32.26
C ASN A 36 -14.39 11.12 -33.49
N ALA A 37 -13.84 10.12 -34.17
CA ALA A 37 -13.06 10.35 -35.39
C ALA A 37 -13.95 10.79 -36.56
N ASP A 38 -15.21 10.31 -36.63
CA ASP A 38 -16.13 10.60 -37.74
C ASP A 38 -17.00 11.86 -37.52
N LEU A 39 -17.25 12.29 -36.26
CA LEU A 39 -18.22 13.36 -35.95
C LEU A 39 -17.62 14.74 -35.75
N GLY A 40 -16.30 14.92 -35.88
CA GLY A 40 -15.65 16.25 -35.84
C GLY A 40 -15.88 17.02 -34.53
N PHE A 41 -16.27 16.38 -33.45
CA PHE A 41 -16.43 17.01 -32.14
C PHE A 41 -15.04 17.38 -31.56
N THR A 42 -14.64 18.59 -31.83
CA THR A 42 -13.51 19.27 -31.22
C THR A 42 -13.77 19.40 -29.71
N SER A 43 -12.97 18.68 -28.92
CA SER A 43 -12.65 18.85 -27.50
C SER A 43 -13.03 17.73 -26.54
N PHE A 44 -13.18 16.49 -26.95
CA PHE A 44 -13.05 15.40 -25.99
C PHE A 44 -11.55 15.12 -25.80
N SER A 45 -10.96 15.80 -24.83
CA SER A 45 -9.53 15.64 -24.52
C SER A 45 -9.30 14.21 -24.02
N VAL A 46 -8.48 13.45 -24.74
CA VAL A 46 -7.97 12.12 -24.33
C VAL A 46 -7.42 12.19 -22.89
N ASP A 47 -6.90 13.35 -22.51
CA ASP A 47 -6.40 13.62 -21.15
C ASP A 47 -7.50 13.52 -20.10
N LYS A 48 -8.71 14.01 -20.36
CA LYS A 48 -9.83 13.92 -19.40
C LYS A 48 -10.29 12.49 -19.19
N ILE A 49 -10.30 11.68 -20.27
CA ILE A 49 -10.63 10.26 -20.18
C ILE A 49 -9.55 9.51 -19.42
N SER A 50 -8.28 9.81 -19.70
CA SER A 50 -7.15 9.21 -19.00
C SER A 50 -7.17 9.56 -17.50
N ILE A 51 -7.44 10.81 -17.14
CA ILE A 51 -7.59 11.25 -15.74
C ILE A 51 -8.76 10.53 -15.07
N PHE A 52 -9.92 10.45 -15.74
CA PHE A 52 -11.11 9.76 -15.19
C PHE A 52 -10.85 8.25 -14.99
N LEU A 53 -10.22 7.57 -15.96
CA LEU A 53 -9.89 6.15 -15.85
C LEU A 53 -8.85 5.91 -14.76
N ASN A 54 -7.86 6.77 -14.61
CA ASN A 54 -6.90 6.70 -13.53
C ASN A 54 -7.58 6.89 -12.17
N ASP A 55 -8.43 7.90 -12.01
CA ASP A 55 -9.17 8.13 -10.76
C ASP A 55 -10.08 6.95 -10.41
N LEU A 56 -10.79 6.39 -11.39
CA LEU A 56 -11.61 5.20 -11.20
C LEU A 56 -10.76 3.98 -10.80
N ALA A 57 -9.61 3.77 -11.42
CA ALA A 57 -8.69 2.70 -11.09
C ALA A 57 -8.13 2.87 -9.66
N TYR A 58 -7.70 4.07 -9.28
CA TYR A 58 -7.24 4.37 -7.93
C TYR A 58 -8.33 4.16 -6.88
N LYS A 59 -9.55 4.63 -7.12
CA LYS A 59 -10.70 4.43 -6.21
C LYS A 59 -11.06 2.95 -6.06
N SER A 60 -11.05 2.19 -7.15
CA SER A 60 -11.32 0.75 -7.13
C SER A 60 -10.26 -0.03 -6.34
N VAL A 61 -8.97 0.29 -6.55
CA VAL A 61 -7.87 -0.32 -5.80
C VAL A 61 -7.93 0.08 -4.33
N ALA A 62 -8.18 1.36 -4.04
CA ALA A 62 -8.29 1.86 -2.67
C ALA A 62 -9.45 1.18 -1.92
N ALA A 63 -10.63 1.06 -2.54
CA ALA A 63 -11.78 0.40 -1.93
C ALA A 63 -11.49 -1.08 -1.59
N GLY A 64 -10.80 -1.80 -2.48
CA GLY A 64 -10.43 -3.20 -2.25
C GLY A 64 -9.34 -3.40 -1.19
N GLN A 65 -8.54 -2.37 -0.88
CA GLN A 65 -7.45 -2.45 0.09
C GLN A 65 -7.83 -1.95 1.48
N THR A 66 -8.93 -1.21 1.63
CA THR A 66 -9.28 -0.52 2.88
C THR A 66 -9.52 -1.50 4.03
N GLY A 67 -10.29 -2.57 3.80
CA GLY A 67 -10.55 -3.58 4.81
C GLY A 67 -9.29 -4.33 5.24
N PRO A 68 -8.57 -5.02 4.33
CA PRO A 68 -7.35 -5.75 4.68
C PRO A 68 -6.25 -4.88 5.29
N LEU A 69 -6.18 -3.61 4.89
CA LEU A 69 -5.21 -2.67 5.47
C LEU A 69 -5.61 -2.25 6.89
N ALA A 70 -6.91 -2.06 7.15
CA ALA A 70 -7.41 -1.75 8.48
C ALA A 70 -7.18 -2.92 9.44
N ASP A 71 -7.46 -4.14 9.00
CA ASP A 71 -7.20 -5.37 9.75
C ASP A 71 -5.71 -5.52 10.05
N PHE A 72 -4.86 -5.33 9.05
CA PHE A 72 -3.41 -5.35 9.25
C PHE A 72 -2.93 -4.32 10.28
N LYS A 73 -3.42 -3.07 10.21
CA LYS A 73 -3.06 -2.02 11.16
C LYS A 73 -3.48 -2.37 12.59
N GLN A 74 -4.69 -2.91 12.74
CA GLN A 74 -5.21 -3.30 14.04
C GLN A 74 -4.44 -4.47 14.63
N ASP A 75 -4.19 -5.51 13.84
CA ASP A 75 -3.43 -6.67 14.25
C ASP A 75 -1.97 -6.30 14.57
N LEU A 76 -1.36 -5.44 13.75
CA LEU A 76 -0.01 -4.93 13.99
C LEU A 76 0.06 -4.17 15.32
N LYS A 77 -0.93 -3.31 15.61
CA LYS A 77 -0.99 -2.60 16.89
C LYS A 77 -1.04 -3.57 18.07
N GLN A 78 -1.88 -4.59 17.99
CA GLN A 78 -1.99 -5.60 19.05
C GLN A 78 -0.68 -6.38 19.20
N GLU A 79 -0.06 -6.79 18.12
CA GLU A 79 1.22 -7.49 18.11
C GLU A 79 2.34 -6.67 18.76
N LEU A 80 2.44 -5.37 18.42
CA LEU A 80 3.40 -4.45 19.02
C LEU A 80 3.17 -4.25 20.52
N LEU A 81 1.92 -4.19 20.94
CA LEU A 81 1.57 -4.05 22.36
C LEU A 81 1.84 -5.32 23.19
N GLN A 82 1.81 -6.50 22.57
CA GLN A 82 2.24 -7.74 23.23
C GLN A 82 3.74 -7.78 23.46
N ASN A 83 4.51 -7.13 22.59
CA ASN A 83 5.98 -7.13 22.59
C ASN A 83 6.57 -5.75 22.96
N LYS A 84 6.00 -5.10 23.99
CA LYS A 84 6.35 -3.72 24.41
C LYS A 84 7.85 -3.49 24.61
N THR A 85 8.58 -4.47 25.12
CA THR A 85 10.02 -4.37 25.39
C THR A 85 10.87 -4.29 24.11
N SER A 86 10.32 -4.66 22.97
CA SER A 86 11.04 -4.66 21.68
C SER A 86 10.73 -3.43 20.82
N LEU A 87 9.85 -2.51 21.29
CA LEU A 87 9.46 -1.33 20.53
C LEU A 87 10.66 -0.42 20.22
N ASP A 88 11.49 -0.16 21.19
CA ASP A 88 12.69 0.69 21.01
C ASP A 88 13.71 0.04 20.06
N ASN A 89 13.90 -1.28 20.15
CA ASN A 89 14.77 -2.01 19.22
C ASN A 89 14.26 -1.93 17.77
N GLY A 90 12.95 -2.08 17.60
CA GLY A 90 12.32 -1.95 16.28
C GLY A 90 12.41 -0.53 15.72
N LEU A 91 12.21 0.49 16.56
CA LEU A 91 12.32 1.90 16.17
C LEU A 91 13.76 2.27 15.81
N ASN A 92 14.76 1.84 16.58
CA ASN A 92 16.17 2.06 16.25
C ASN A 92 16.52 1.39 14.90
N TRP A 93 16.00 0.20 14.64
CA TRP A 93 16.16 -0.44 13.34
C TRP A 93 15.52 0.38 12.20
N LEU A 94 14.33 0.98 12.42
CA LEU A 94 13.70 1.86 11.43
C LEU A 94 14.53 3.13 11.18
N GLN A 95 15.15 3.68 12.22
CA GLN A 95 16.05 4.82 12.09
C GLN A 95 17.25 4.49 11.19
N ASP A 96 17.92 3.35 11.44
CA ASP A 96 19.02 2.88 10.62
C ASP A 96 18.56 2.61 9.19
N TYR A 97 17.40 1.93 9.04
CA TYR A 97 16.83 1.60 7.73
C TYR A 97 16.57 2.84 6.88
N PHE A 98 15.91 3.86 7.42
CA PHE A 98 15.61 5.09 6.66
C PHE A 98 16.86 5.96 6.44
N SER A 99 17.86 5.89 7.31
CA SER A 99 19.12 6.60 7.11
C SER A 99 19.96 5.99 5.97
N GLU A 100 19.91 4.67 5.79
CA GLU A 100 20.72 3.94 4.82
C GLU A 100 20.01 3.70 3.48
N ASP A 101 18.68 3.88 3.40
CA ASP A 101 17.94 3.61 2.17
C ASP A 101 18.39 4.50 1.02
N MET A 102 19.00 3.86 0.00
CA MET A 102 19.54 4.54 -1.17
C MET A 102 18.47 5.30 -1.97
N THR A 103 17.20 4.84 -1.92
CA THR A 103 16.13 5.54 -2.62
C THR A 103 15.72 6.83 -1.91
N LEU A 104 15.79 6.86 -0.58
CA LEU A 104 15.54 8.05 0.23
C LEU A 104 16.70 9.05 0.14
N LYS A 105 17.94 8.58 -0.07
CA LYS A 105 19.09 9.48 -0.31
C LYS A 105 18.92 10.35 -1.55
N THR A 106 18.12 9.94 -2.51
CA THR A 106 17.76 10.78 -3.67
C THR A 106 16.70 11.83 -3.37
N ASN A 107 15.99 11.70 -2.24
CA ASN A 107 15.02 12.68 -1.73
C ASN A 107 15.31 13.04 -0.25
N PRO A 108 16.27 13.94 0.01
CA PRO A 108 16.69 14.26 1.37
C PRO A 108 15.60 14.88 2.25
N ALA A 109 14.59 15.51 1.65
CA ALA A 109 13.47 16.09 2.39
C ALA A 109 12.60 14.99 3.01
N GLU A 110 12.20 13.99 2.21
CA GLU A 110 11.43 12.83 2.66
C GLU A 110 12.21 12.01 3.70
N GLN A 111 13.52 11.82 3.47
CA GLN A 111 14.37 11.12 4.43
C GLN A 111 14.39 11.80 5.80
N ARG A 112 14.53 13.12 5.84
CA ARG A 112 14.51 13.90 7.09
C ARG A 112 13.16 13.81 7.79
N GLU A 113 12.07 13.90 7.04
CA GLU A 113 10.71 13.75 7.58
C GLU A 113 10.55 12.40 8.29
N LEU A 114 10.91 11.30 7.61
CA LEU A 114 10.83 9.95 8.18
C LEU A 114 11.71 9.78 9.43
N LEU A 115 12.93 10.30 9.42
CA LEU A 115 13.81 10.25 10.59
C LEU A 115 13.23 11.05 11.76
N THR A 116 12.64 12.21 11.49
CA THR A 116 11.96 13.02 12.51
C THR A 116 10.75 12.27 13.09
N GLU A 117 9.96 11.60 12.25
CA GLU A 117 8.84 10.77 12.72
C GLU A 117 9.31 9.61 13.62
N VAL A 118 10.44 8.96 13.29
CA VAL A 118 11.02 7.91 14.14
C VAL A 118 11.50 8.48 15.48
N GLU A 119 12.17 9.63 15.48
CA GLU A 119 12.61 10.30 16.70
C GLU A 119 11.41 10.68 17.59
N GLN A 120 10.35 11.20 17.00
CA GLN A 120 9.11 11.50 17.72
C GLN A 120 8.47 10.24 18.30
N ALA A 121 8.50 9.11 17.56
CA ALA A 121 8.00 7.82 18.06
C ALA A 121 8.85 7.30 19.23
N LEU A 122 10.18 7.43 19.18
CA LEU A 122 11.09 7.08 20.27
C LEU A 122 10.86 7.93 21.52
N ALA A 123 10.52 9.21 21.34
CA ALA A 123 10.27 10.15 22.44
C ALA A 123 8.92 9.93 23.15
N GLN A 124 8.03 9.09 22.62
CA GLN A 124 6.74 8.81 23.28
C GLN A 124 6.95 8.11 24.63
N ASN A 125 6.15 8.52 25.60
CA ASN A 125 6.28 8.03 26.98
C ASN A 125 5.53 6.71 27.22
N THR A 126 4.47 6.45 26.44
CA THR A 126 3.64 5.24 26.63
C THR A 126 3.89 4.23 25.50
N PRO A 127 3.87 2.92 25.81
CA PRO A 127 3.96 1.88 24.78
C PRO A 127 2.84 1.95 23.75
N GLU A 128 1.66 2.39 24.17
CA GLU A 128 0.47 2.56 23.32
C GLU A 128 0.68 3.64 22.26
N ASP A 129 1.26 4.77 22.65
CA ASP A 129 1.59 5.88 21.73
C ASP A 129 2.75 5.50 20.81
N LYS A 130 3.79 4.84 21.33
CA LYS A 130 4.87 4.27 20.52
C LYS A 130 4.35 3.31 19.47
N ALA A 131 3.53 2.34 19.86
CA ALA A 131 2.95 1.36 18.93
C ALA A 131 2.09 2.05 17.86
N SER A 132 1.33 3.08 18.23
CA SER A 132 0.52 3.84 17.29
C SER A 132 1.37 4.63 16.30
N ALA A 133 2.50 5.21 16.73
CA ALA A 133 3.45 5.92 15.89
C ALA A 133 4.25 5.01 14.96
N VAL A 134 4.48 3.75 15.35
CA VAL A 134 5.17 2.75 14.49
C VAL A 134 4.33 2.37 13.27
N ILE A 135 3.00 2.36 13.36
CA ILE A 135 2.13 1.87 12.28
C ILE A 135 2.35 2.62 10.94
N PRO A 136 2.29 3.96 10.88
CA PRO A 136 2.54 4.69 9.64
C PRO A 136 3.98 4.47 9.13
N LEU A 137 4.96 4.39 9.99
CA LEU A 137 6.36 4.12 9.62
C LEU A 137 6.53 2.72 9.03
N ALA A 138 5.88 1.70 9.61
CA ALA A 138 5.89 0.34 9.09
C ALA A 138 5.34 0.23 7.67
N LEU A 139 4.35 1.05 7.32
CA LEU A 139 3.76 1.10 5.97
C LEU A 139 4.69 1.76 4.93
N LYS A 140 5.69 2.52 5.37
CA LYS A 140 6.71 3.13 4.51
C LYS A 140 7.87 2.17 4.20
N VAL A 141 8.01 1.08 4.96
CA VAL A 141 9.04 0.06 4.72
C VAL A 141 8.71 -0.74 3.47
N ARG A 142 9.71 -0.99 2.63
CA ARG A 142 9.53 -1.81 1.43
C ARG A 142 9.07 -3.22 1.78
N ARG A 143 8.13 -3.75 1.02
CA ARG A 143 7.51 -5.07 1.28
C ARG A 143 8.53 -6.19 1.52
N LYS A 144 9.63 -6.21 0.77
CA LYS A 144 10.69 -7.21 0.93
C LYS A 144 11.39 -7.15 2.29
N ASP A 145 11.40 -5.97 2.92
CA ASP A 145 12.09 -5.70 4.19
C ASP A 145 11.13 -5.77 5.39
N CYS A 146 9.80 -5.78 5.16
CA CYS A 146 8.79 -5.84 6.22
C CYS A 146 8.98 -7.05 7.16
N LYS A 147 9.31 -8.23 6.62
CA LYS A 147 9.56 -9.42 7.45
C LYS A 147 10.72 -9.21 8.40
N ARG A 148 11.81 -8.59 7.93
CA ARG A 148 12.98 -8.27 8.75
C ARG A 148 12.64 -7.23 9.82
N MET A 149 11.89 -6.19 9.45
CA MET A 149 11.37 -5.19 10.38
C MET A 149 10.56 -5.85 11.52
N LEU A 150 9.56 -6.67 11.17
CA LEU A 150 8.70 -7.36 12.15
C LEU A 150 9.50 -8.25 13.10
N THR A 151 10.55 -8.91 12.62
CA THR A 151 11.47 -9.68 13.47
C THR A 151 12.18 -8.77 14.50
N ARG A 152 12.52 -7.54 14.14
CA ARG A 152 13.14 -6.57 15.06
C ARG A 152 12.18 -6.07 16.13
N PHE A 153 10.89 -6.03 15.82
CA PHE A 153 9.82 -5.79 16.80
C PHE A 153 9.45 -7.04 17.61
N ASN A 154 10.16 -8.16 17.40
CA ASN A 154 9.88 -9.45 18.02
C ASN A 154 8.45 -9.96 17.75
N SER A 155 7.91 -9.67 16.58
CA SER A 155 6.60 -10.12 16.18
C SER A 155 6.55 -11.65 16.05
N SER A 156 5.41 -12.24 16.39
CA SER A 156 5.21 -13.68 16.35
C SER A 156 5.30 -14.24 14.93
N GLU A 157 5.78 -15.49 14.81
CA GLU A 157 5.82 -16.18 13.52
C GLU A 157 4.43 -16.34 12.90
N SER A 158 3.39 -16.49 13.71
CA SER A 158 2.01 -16.60 13.27
C SER A 158 1.55 -15.32 12.57
N PHE A 159 1.87 -14.15 13.14
CA PHE A 159 1.59 -12.85 12.52
C PHE A 159 2.37 -12.67 11.21
N ILE A 160 3.67 -12.98 11.23
CA ILE A 160 4.52 -12.88 10.02
C ILE A 160 3.99 -13.81 8.92
N LYS A 161 3.61 -15.04 9.25
CA LYS A 161 3.03 -15.99 8.29
C LYS A 161 1.68 -15.52 7.76
N LYS A 162 0.82 -14.95 8.59
CA LYS A 162 -0.51 -14.44 8.18
C LYS A 162 -0.41 -13.41 7.04
N TYR A 163 0.56 -12.49 7.11
CA TYR A 163 0.64 -11.34 6.19
C TYR A 163 1.78 -11.44 5.16
N PHE A 164 2.81 -12.25 5.42
CA PHE A 164 4.05 -12.29 4.61
C PHE A 164 4.50 -13.71 4.24
N SER A 165 3.65 -14.74 4.41
CA SER A 165 3.94 -16.08 3.88
C SER A 165 3.64 -16.09 2.38
N ARG A 166 4.67 -15.85 1.60
CA ARG A 166 4.79 -16.30 0.21
C ARG A 166 6.21 -16.72 -0.04
#